data_6952737f5dc9f56b3fc297499ebdcc57
#
_entry.id   6952737f5dc9f56b3fc297499ebdcc57
#
_cell.length_a   1.000
_cell.length_b   1.000
_cell.length_c   1.000
_cell.angle_alpha   90.00
_cell.angle_beta   90.00
_cell.angle_gamma   90.00
#
_symmetry.space_group_name_H-M   'P 1'
#
loop_
_entity.id
_entity.type
_entity.pdbx_description
1 polymer ?
#
loop_
_entity_poly.entity_id
_entity_poly.type
_entity_poly.pdbx_seq_one_letter_code
_entity_poly.pdbx_strand_id
1 'polypeptide(L)'
;MNPEERAQILALLEEGRIAVPASVAGVTDEQARRISSEGRWSILGCVEHIGFSEDYLFAQMANAELSLTPSINPNREAKMLAHGTDRSRRMESPPEGHPAGAFTTLAGAVEHFLQSRRRTIEFVRANQADLRMYMTWHPILKAANNYEMLISICVHALRHVKQIEEIKVELTEQVTAEKQP
;
A
#
# COMPACT_ATOMS: atom_id res chain seq x y z
N MET A 1 -11.56 -17.96 2.47
CA MET A 1 -10.60 -17.52 3.51
C MET A 1 -11.03 -18.10 4.85
N ASN A 2 -10.15 -18.84 5.53
CA ASN A 2 -10.44 -19.43 6.84
C ASN A 2 -10.36 -18.38 7.97
N PRO A 3 -10.77 -18.68 9.23
CA PRO A 3 -10.75 -17.73 10.34
C PRO A 3 -9.37 -17.20 10.69
N GLU A 4 -8.32 -18.02 10.61
CA GLU A 4 -6.94 -17.61 10.92
C GLU A 4 -6.40 -16.65 9.86
N GLU A 5 -6.61 -16.94 8.58
CA GLU A 5 -6.26 -16.06 7.46
C GLU A 5 -6.99 -14.72 7.57
N ARG A 6 -8.27 -14.73 7.94
CA ARG A 6 -9.06 -13.52 8.16
C ARG A 6 -8.47 -12.67 9.29
N ALA A 7 -8.14 -13.31 10.42
CA ALA A 7 -7.53 -12.62 11.55
C ALA A 7 -6.17 -12.01 11.17
N GLN A 8 -5.34 -12.73 10.42
CA GLN A 8 -4.05 -12.25 9.92
C GLN A 8 -4.21 -11.05 9.00
N ILE A 9 -5.11 -11.12 8.01
CA ILE A 9 -5.38 -10.00 7.08
C ILE A 9 -5.90 -8.77 7.85
N LEU A 10 -6.83 -8.96 8.79
CA LEU A 10 -7.35 -7.86 9.60
C LEU A 10 -6.23 -7.22 10.45
N ALA A 11 -5.34 -8.02 11.03
CA ALA A 11 -4.21 -7.51 11.80
C ALA A 11 -3.25 -6.67 10.93
N LEU A 12 -2.92 -7.14 9.72
CA LEU A 12 -2.06 -6.40 8.78
C LEU A 12 -2.73 -5.12 8.25
N LEU A 13 -4.05 -5.14 8.01
CA LEU A 13 -4.80 -3.96 7.61
C LEU A 13 -4.81 -2.90 8.71
N GLU A 14 -5.02 -3.31 9.96
CA GLU A 14 -4.98 -2.42 11.14
C GLU A 14 -3.55 -1.90 11.39
N GLU A 15 -2.52 -2.74 11.23
CA GLU A 15 -1.13 -2.30 11.30
C GLU A 15 -0.86 -1.18 10.30
N GLY A 16 -1.23 -1.35 9.03
CA GLY A 16 -1.08 -0.30 8.01
C GLY A 16 -1.90 0.95 8.31
N ARG A 17 -3.13 0.79 8.86
CA ARG A 17 -4.01 1.91 9.27
C ARG A 17 -3.34 2.79 10.33
N ILE A 18 -2.56 2.20 11.22
CA ILE A 18 -1.81 2.90 12.28
C ILE A 18 -0.48 3.42 11.75
N ALA A 19 0.26 2.59 11.01
CA ALA A 19 1.63 2.87 10.60
C ALA A 19 1.73 4.02 9.57
N VAL A 20 0.79 4.14 8.62
CA VAL A 20 0.83 5.20 7.61
C VAL A 20 0.70 6.58 8.23
N PRO A 21 -0.30 6.91 9.06
CA PRO A 21 -0.36 8.21 9.73
C PRO A 21 0.83 8.43 10.68
N ALA A 22 1.28 7.40 11.39
CA ALA A 22 2.42 7.50 12.30
C ALA A 22 3.74 7.84 11.57
N SER A 23 3.97 7.28 10.38
CA SER A 23 5.17 7.53 9.59
C SER A 23 5.32 9.00 9.14
N VAL A 24 4.21 9.74 9.09
CA VAL A 24 4.19 11.15 8.66
C VAL A 24 3.88 12.13 9.81
N ALA A 25 3.79 11.63 11.04
CA ALA A 25 3.53 12.47 12.20
C ALA A 25 4.65 13.52 12.37
N GLY A 26 4.26 14.81 12.55
CA GLY A 26 5.20 15.93 12.68
C GLY A 26 5.83 16.42 11.37
N VAL A 27 5.55 15.80 10.23
CA VAL A 27 5.99 16.27 8.90
C VAL A 27 5.08 17.41 8.45
N THR A 28 5.67 18.57 8.11
CA THR A 28 4.91 19.70 7.54
C THR A 28 4.59 19.46 6.06
N ASP A 29 3.55 20.14 5.52
CA ASP A 29 3.21 20.04 4.10
C ASP A 29 4.35 20.47 3.17
N GLU A 30 5.18 21.42 3.60
CA GLU A 30 6.39 21.83 2.87
C GLU A 30 7.39 20.68 2.79
N GLN A 31 7.71 20.06 3.92
CA GLN A 31 8.61 18.91 3.99
C GLN A 31 8.05 17.72 3.20
N ALA A 32 6.72 17.47 3.29
CA ALA A 32 6.07 16.38 2.61
C ALA A 32 6.13 16.49 1.08
N ARG A 33 6.24 17.68 0.52
CA ARG A 33 6.38 17.93 -0.92
C ARG A 33 7.82 17.89 -1.44
N ARG A 34 8.83 17.92 -0.56
CA ARG A 34 10.24 17.87 -0.99
C ARG A 34 10.57 16.52 -1.62
N ILE A 35 11.35 16.56 -2.68
CA ILE A 35 11.88 15.37 -3.35
C ILE A 35 13.35 15.23 -2.91
N SER A 36 13.69 14.08 -2.32
CA SER A 36 15.03 13.83 -1.76
C SER A 36 16.10 13.64 -2.84
N SER A 37 15.73 13.11 -4.01
CA SER A 37 16.64 12.96 -5.16
C SER A 37 15.84 12.75 -6.44
N GLU A 38 16.49 12.94 -7.59
CA GLU A 38 15.88 12.72 -8.90
C GLU A 38 15.25 11.31 -9.02
N GLY A 39 14.05 11.24 -9.54
CA GLY A 39 13.29 10.00 -9.70
C GLY A 39 12.76 9.39 -8.41
N ARG A 40 12.83 10.10 -7.28
CA ARG A 40 12.16 9.72 -6.01
C ARG A 40 10.81 10.41 -5.91
N TRP A 41 9.88 9.77 -5.23
CA TRP A 41 8.62 10.41 -4.84
C TRP A 41 8.82 11.22 -3.57
N SER A 42 8.00 12.24 -3.40
CA SER A 42 7.87 12.94 -2.12
C SER A 42 7.11 12.09 -1.10
N ILE A 43 7.16 12.46 0.18
CA ILE A 43 6.35 11.82 1.23
C ILE A 43 4.85 11.94 0.89
N LEU A 44 4.39 13.12 0.48
CA LEU A 44 3.01 13.35 0.05
C LEU A 44 2.64 12.43 -1.12
N GLY A 45 3.50 12.30 -2.12
CA GLY A 45 3.30 11.39 -3.25
C GLY A 45 3.22 9.93 -2.83
N CYS A 46 4.02 9.49 -1.84
CA CYS A 46 3.91 8.13 -1.30
C CYS A 46 2.55 7.88 -0.65
N VAL A 47 2.04 8.80 0.18
CA VAL A 47 0.74 8.66 0.86
C VAL A 47 -0.41 8.68 -0.15
N GLU A 48 -0.37 9.59 -1.13
CA GLU A 48 -1.31 9.64 -2.25
C GLU A 48 -1.37 8.29 -2.98
N HIS A 49 -0.20 7.77 -3.35
CA HIS A 49 -0.07 6.49 -4.05
C HIS A 49 -0.65 5.32 -3.25
N ILE A 50 -0.40 5.24 -1.94
CA ILE A 50 -0.97 4.17 -1.10
C ILE A 50 -2.49 4.19 -1.17
N GLY A 51 -3.12 5.36 -1.03
CA GLY A 51 -4.58 5.52 -1.05
C GLY A 51 -5.19 5.11 -2.39
N PHE A 52 -4.70 5.68 -3.49
CA PHE A 52 -5.21 5.36 -4.83
C PHE A 52 -4.93 3.92 -5.26
N SER A 53 -3.78 3.37 -4.88
CA SER A 53 -3.49 1.95 -5.15
C SER A 53 -4.46 1.03 -4.42
N GLU A 54 -4.82 1.34 -3.17
CA GLU A 54 -5.82 0.56 -2.43
C GLU A 54 -7.20 0.66 -3.09
N ASP A 55 -7.62 1.86 -3.52
CA ASP A 55 -8.87 2.06 -4.25
C ASP A 55 -8.90 1.26 -5.56
N TYR A 56 -7.82 1.32 -6.32
CA TYR A 56 -7.70 0.57 -7.57
C TYR A 56 -7.79 -0.95 -7.33
N LEU A 57 -6.98 -1.48 -6.40
CA LEU A 57 -6.97 -2.92 -6.11
C LEU A 57 -8.32 -3.38 -5.54
N PHE A 58 -8.97 -2.56 -4.72
CA PHE A 58 -10.30 -2.86 -4.20
C PHE A 58 -11.36 -2.88 -5.32
N ALA A 59 -11.30 -1.95 -6.25
CA ALA A 59 -12.20 -1.93 -7.42
C ALA A 59 -11.99 -3.17 -8.31
N GLN A 60 -10.74 -3.61 -8.51
CA GLN A 60 -10.44 -4.86 -9.20
C GLN A 60 -11.07 -6.07 -8.48
N MET A 61 -10.96 -6.12 -7.16
CA MET A 61 -11.60 -7.19 -6.36
C MET A 61 -13.13 -7.19 -6.50
N ALA A 62 -13.75 -6.02 -6.50
CA ALA A 62 -15.20 -5.88 -6.65
C ALA A 62 -15.71 -6.34 -8.02
N ASN A 63 -14.87 -6.22 -9.06
CA ASN A 63 -15.18 -6.64 -10.44
C ASN A 63 -14.58 -8.01 -10.79
N ALA A 64 -14.08 -8.76 -9.81
CA ALA A 64 -13.47 -10.06 -10.03
C ALA A 64 -14.47 -11.10 -10.54
N GLU A 65 -14.02 -11.94 -11.46
CA GLU A 65 -14.83 -13.00 -12.04
C GLU A 65 -14.83 -14.24 -11.15
N LEU A 66 -16.01 -14.86 -10.97
CA LEU A 66 -16.14 -16.12 -10.26
C LEU A 66 -15.54 -17.26 -11.10
N SER A 67 -14.52 -17.91 -10.56
CA SER A 67 -13.93 -19.12 -11.15
C SER A 67 -14.72 -20.38 -10.72
N LEU A 68 -14.73 -21.38 -11.58
CA LEU A 68 -15.32 -22.69 -11.24
C LEU A 68 -14.48 -23.48 -10.24
N THR A 69 -13.20 -23.13 -10.09
CA THR A 69 -12.27 -23.77 -9.15
C THR A 69 -11.44 -22.69 -8.44
N PRO A 70 -11.14 -22.87 -7.13
CA PRO A 70 -10.28 -21.94 -6.43
C PRO A 70 -8.86 -21.96 -7.02
N SER A 71 -8.29 -20.78 -7.20
CA SER A 71 -6.88 -20.65 -7.54
C SER A 71 -6.07 -20.53 -6.25
N ILE A 72 -5.39 -21.60 -5.87
CA ILE A 72 -4.62 -21.68 -4.62
C ILE A 72 -3.12 -21.77 -4.96
N ASN A 73 -2.34 -20.78 -4.51
CA ASN A 73 -0.89 -20.79 -4.62
C ASN A 73 -0.24 -20.45 -3.26
N PRO A 74 -0.16 -21.41 -2.31
CA PRO A 74 0.35 -21.18 -0.97
C PRO A 74 1.79 -20.65 -0.96
N ASN A 75 2.62 -21.08 -1.90
CA ASN A 75 4.00 -20.60 -2.01
C ASN A 75 4.05 -19.13 -2.42
N ARG A 76 3.17 -18.67 -3.32
CA ARG A 76 3.08 -17.26 -3.71
C ARG A 76 2.54 -16.42 -2.56
N GLU A 77 1.47 -16.85 -1.92
CA GLU A 77 0.86 -16.19 -0.76
C GLU A 77 1.89 -16.03 0.38
N ALA A 78 2.60 -17.10 0.74
CA ALA A 78 3.65 -17.07 1.77
C ALA A 78 4.79 -16.12 1.41
N LYS A 79 5.26 -16.12 0.15
CA LYS A 79 6.29 -15.18 -0.32
C LYS A 79 5.83 -13.73 -0.27
N MET A 80 4.57 -13.45 -0.62
CA MET A 80 4.01 -12.11 -0.55
C MET A 80 3.98 -11.61 0.91
N LEU A 81 3.54 -12.43 1.85
CA LEU A 81 3.53 -12.10 3.28
C LEU A 81 4.94 -11.91 3.85
N ALA A 82 5.89 -12.79 3.50
CA ALA A 82 7.24 -12.74 4.04
C ALA A 82 8.11 -11.61 3.45
N HIS A 83 7.93 -11.29 2.17
CA HIS A 83 8.82 -10.41 1.42
C HIS A 83 8.15 -9.19 0.79
N GLY A 84 6.83 -9.04 0.89
CA GLY A 84 6.12 -7.93 0.26
C GLY A 84 6.53 -6.55 0.75
N THR A 85 7.07 -6.46 1.97
CA THR A 85 7.59 -5.21 2.56
C THR A 85 9.10 -5.04 2.35
N ASP A 86 9.79 -5.99 1.72
CA ASP A 86 11.23 -5.93 1.48
C ASP A 86 11.56 -4.83 0.45
N ARG A 87 12.44 -3.89 0.82
CA ARG A 87 12.88 -2.77 -0.01
C ARG A 87 14.31 -2.90 -0.51
N SER A 88 14.95 -4.05 -0.31
CA SER A 88 16.30 -4.32 -0.82
C SER A 88 16.37 -4.21 -2.36
N ARG A 89 15.23 -4.37 -3.04
CA ARG A 89 15.08 -4.14 -4.48
C ARG A 89 14.05 -3.05 -4.73
N ARG A 90 14.43 -2.05 -5.54
CA ARG A 90 13.49 -1.05 -6.05
C ARG A 90 12.52 -1.75 -7.01
N MET A 91 11.24 -1.54 -6.80
CA MET A 91 10.19 -1.95 -7.74
C MET A 91 9.67 -0.69 -8.43
N GLU A 92 9.59 -0.73 -9.74
CA GLU A 92 8.98 0.33 -10.52
C GLU A 92 7.45 0.14 -10.51
N SER A 93 6.75 1.22 -10.16
CA SER A 93 5.30 1.27 -10.32
C SER A 93 4.96 1.49 -11.80
N PRO A 94 3.90 0.86 -12.33
CA PRO A 94 3.38 1.24 -13.62
C PRO A 94 3.06 2.76 -13.66
N PRO A 95 3.18 3.43 -14.83
CA PRO A 95 2.94 4.88 -14.92
C PRO A 95 1.60 5.34 -14.35
N GLU A 96 0.56 4.52 -14.50
CA GLU A 96 -0.80 4.77 -14.00
C GLU A 96 -0.89 4.78 -12.46
N GLY A 97 0.10 4.18 -11.80
CA GLY A 97 0.22 4.18 -10.34
C GLY A 97 1.09 5.31 -9.79
N HIS A 98 1.68 6.16 -10.66
CA HIS A 98 2.50 7.28 -10.18
C HIS A 98 1.64 8.33 -9.49
N PRO A 99 2.17 9.01 -8.43
CA PRO A 99 1.47 10.14 -7.82
C PRO A 99 1.17 11.23 -8.86
N ALA A 100 -0.08 11.67 -8.90
CA ALA A 100 -0.58 12.67 -9.84
C ALA A 100 -0.66 14.09 -9.23
N GLY A 101 -0.35 14.24 -7.92
CA GLY A 101 -0.46 15.50 -7.21
C GLY A 101 -1.91 15.89 -6.90
N ALA A 102 -2.77 14.90 -6.66
CA ALA A 102 -4.18 15.12 -6.36
C ALA A 102 -4.42 15.81 -5.01
N PHE A 103 -3.45 15.71 -4.10
CA PHE A 103 -3.56 16.32 -2.77
C PHE A 103 -2.56 17.46 -2.61
N THR A 104 -3.07 18.57 -2.04
CA THR A 104 -2.25 19.75 -1.70
C THR A 104 -1.73 19.70 -0.26
N THR A 105 -2.31 18.85 0.60
CA THR A 105 -1.92 18.69 1.99
C THR A 105 -1.72 17.22 2.36
N LEU A 106 -0.79 16.98 3.29
CA LEU A 106 -0.52 15.65 3.81
C LEU A 106 -1.74 15.09 4.57
N ALA A 107 -2.43 15.94 5.32
CA ALA A 107 -3.65 15.56 6.03
C ALA A 107 -4.75 15.05 5.09
N GLY A 108 -4.95 15.69 3.93
CA GLY A 108 -5.93 15.26 2.93
C GLY A 108 -5.58 13.89 2.33
N ALA A 109 -4.32 13.65 2.02
CA ALA A 109 -3.86 12.35 1.50
C ALA A 109 -4.02 11.24 2.56
N VAL A 110 -3.68 11.51 3.83
CA VAL A 110 -3.86 10.57 4.95
C VAL A 110 -5.33 10.25 5.16
N GLU A 111 -6.21 11.25 5.15
CA GLU A 111 -7.66 11.03 5.32
C GLU A 111 -8.22 10.16 4.19
N HIS A 112 -7.84 10.41 2.95
CA HIS A 112 -8.22 9.58 1.80
C HIS A 112 -7.78 8.12 2.01
N PHE A 113 -6.51 7.89 2.37
CA PHE A 113 -6.02 6.55 2.68
C PHE A 113 -6.83 5.88 3.80
N LEU A 114 -7.13 6.59 4.88
CA LEU A 114 -7.90 6.05 6.01
C LEU A 114 -9.33 5.67 5.62
N GLN A 115 -9.96 6.41 4.71
CA GLN A 115 -11.30 6.09 4.18
C GLN A 115 -11.23 4.81 3.32
N SER A 116 -10.26 4.70 2.42
CA SER A 116 -10.03 3.50 1.59
C SER A 116 -9.76 2.27 2.48
N ARG A 117 -8.88 2.42 3.48
CA ARG A 117 -8.54 1.37 4.45
C ARG A 117 -9.73 0.91 5.27
N ARG A 118 -10.56 1.83 5.74
CA ARG A 118 -11.79 1.50 6.46
C ARG A 118 -12.71 0.63 5.62
N ARG A 119 -12.95 1.00 4.38
CA ARG A 119 -13.76 0.22 3.43
C ARG A 119 -13.21 -1.20 3.25
N THR A 120 -11.89 -1.36 3.08
CA THR A 120 -11.25 -2.67 2.95
C THR A 120 -11.42 -3.52 4.21
N ILE A 121 -11.25 -2.95 5.40
CA ILE A 121 -11.45 -3.63 6.68
C ILE A 121 -12.90 -4.10 6.83
N GLU A 122 -13.87 -3.24 6.53
CA GLU A 122 -15.30 -3.56 6.59
C GLU A 122 -15.65 -4.68 5.62
N PHE A 123 -15.12 -4.65 4.41
CA PHE A 123 -15.28 -5.74 3.44
C PHE A 123 -14.75 -7.07 4.00
N VAL A 124 -13.55 -7.09 4.56
CA VAL A 124 -12.96 -8.33 5.12
C VAL A 124 -13.77 -8.85 6.30
N ARG A 125 -14.33 -7.96 7.14
CA ARG A 125 -15.17 -8.33 8.29
C ARG A 125 -16.52 -8.94 7.84
N ALA A 126 -17.14 -8.36 6.85
CA ALA A 126 -18.47 -8.73 6.39
C ALA A 126 -18.48 -9.94 5.41
N ASN A 127 -17.42 -10.08 4.60
CA ASN A 127 -17.39 -11.06 3.52
C ASN A 127 -17.17 -12.48 4.03
N GLN A 128 -18.07 -13.40 3.67
CA GLN A 128 -18.00 -14.83 4.02
C GLN A 128 -17.61 -15.71 2.83
N ALA A 129 -17.45 -15.16 1.64
CA ALA A 129 -17.12 -15.91 0.45
C ALA A 129 -15.68 -16.47 0.49
N ASP A 130 -15.44 -17.55 -0.24
CA ASP A 130 -14.08 -17.99 -0.50
C ASP A 130 -13.43 -17.08 -1.56
N LEU A 131 -12.57 -16.17 -1.10
CA LEU A 131 -11.95 -15.15 -1.94
C LEU A 131 -11.02 -15.74 -3.01
N ARG A 132 -10.56 -16.98 -2.87
CA ARG A 132 -9.77 -17.68 -3.89
C ARG A 132 -10.57 -18.14 -5.10
N MET A 133 -11.90 -18.07 -5.00
CA MET A 133 -12.79 -18.33 -6.14
C MET A 133 -12.93 -17.12 -7.09
N TYR A 134 -12.50 -15.93 -6.68
CA TYR A 134 -12.68 -14.70 -7.47
C TYR A 134 -11.36 -14.27 -8.06
N MET A 135 -11.27 -14.29 -9.41
CA MET A 135 -10.06 -13.99 -10.16
C MET A 135 -10.13 -12.63 -10.79
N THR A 136 -9.03 -11.89 -10.72
CA THR A 136 -8.89 -10.57 -11.32
C THR A 136 -7.46 -10.34 -11.81
N TRP A 137 -7.21 -9.13 -12.31
CA TRP A 137 -5.90 -8.72 -12.81
C TRP A 137 -5.21 -7.77 -11.82
N HIS A 138 -3.97 -8.11 -11.48
CA HIS A 138 -3.11 -7.26 -10.67
C HIS A 138 -1.95 -6.74 -11.55
N PRO A 139 -1.56 -5.46 -11.48
CA PRO A 139 -0.53 -4.89 -12.35
C PRO A 139 0.80 -5.67 -12.34
N ILE A 140 1.21 -6.14 -11.15
CA ILE A 140 2.48 -6.86 -10.94
C ILE A 140 2.27 -8.37 -10.94
N LEU A 141 1.31 -8.89 -10.17
CA LEU A 141 1.07 -10.34 -10.02
C LEU A 141 0.42 -10.96 -11.25
N LYS A 142 -0.15 -10.15 -12.15
CA LYS A 142 -0.95 -10.56 -13.31
C LYS A 142 -2.27 -11.21 -12.84
N ALA A 143 -2.59 -12.43 -13.24
CA ALA A 143 -3.74 -13.14 -12.71
C ALA A 143 -3.58 -13.41 -11.21
N ALA A 144 -4.51 -12.91 -10.40
CA ALA A 144 -4.52 -13.04 -8.95
C ALA A 144 -5.94 -13.29 -8.44
N ASN A 145 -6.07 -14.02 -7.36
CA ASN A 145 -7.34 -14.15 -6.66
C ASN A 145 -7.54 -13.03 -5.63
N ASN A 146 -8.77 -12.84 -5.15
CA ASN A 146 -9.07 -11.75 -4.22
C ASN A 146 -8.37 -11.88 -2.85
N TYR A 147 -7.93 -13.08 -2.44
CA TYR A 147 -7.12 -13.22 -1.23
C TYR A 147 -5.69 -12.68 -1.44
N GLU A 148 -5.08 -12.98 -2.59
CA GLU A 148 -3.78 -12.41 -2.98
C GLU A 148 -3.84 -10.88 -3.16
N MET A 149 -4.97 -10.36 -3.66
CA MET A 149 -5.21 -8.91 -3.73
C MET A 149 -5.22 -8.27 -2.33
N LEU A 150 -5.86 -8.89 -1.34
CA LEU A 150 -5.84 -8.41 0.04
C LEU A 150 -4.43 -8.45 0.64
N ILE A 151 -3.67 -9.54 0.43
CA ILE A 151 -2.27 -9.59 0.85
C ILE A 151 -1.49 -8.43 0.21
N SER A 152 -1.68 -8.20 -1.10
CA SER A 152 -1.03 -7.08 -1.80
C SER A 152 -1.35 -5.74 -1.17
N ILE A 153 -2.62 -5.44 -0.90
CA ILE A 153 -3.07 -4.21 -0.22
C ILE A 153 -2.36 -4.03 1.13
N CYS A 154 -2.27 -5.11 1.94
CA CYS A 154 -1.63 -5.07 3.25
C CYS A 154 -0.14 -4.74 3.15
N VAL A 155 0.62 -5.54 2.41
CA VAL A 155 2.08 -5.41 2.34
C VAL A 155 2.52 -4.16 1.58
N HIS A 156 1.73 -3.69 0.63
CA HIS A 156 2.00 -2.50 -0.16
C HIS A 156 2.06 -1.23 0.72
N ALA A 157 1.06 -1.03 1.57
CA ALA A 157 1.05 0.10 2.50
C ALA A 157 2.27 0.07 3.45
N LEU A 158 2.56 -1.08 4.04
CA LEU A 158 3.70 -1.26 4.94
C LEU A 158 5.05 -1.09 4.23
N ARG A 159 5.14 -1.47 2.96
CA ARG A 159 6.32 -1.23 2.12
C ARG A 159 6.57 0.27 1.92
N HIS A 160 5.51 1.04 1.68
CA HIS A 160 5.62 2.48 1.50
C HIS A 160 5.85 3.24 2.82
N VAL A 161 5.42 2.71 3.96
CA VAL A 161 5.85 3.24 5.28
C VAL A 161 7.37 3.21 5.39
N LYS A 162 8.02 2.10 5.04
CA LYS A 162 9.48 2.02 5.01
C LYS A 162 10.11 3.01 4.01
N GLN A 163 9.46 3.22 2.85
CA GLN A 163 9.92 4.21 1.88
C GLN A 163 9.85 5.64 2.44
N ILE A 164 8.78 5.97 3.15
CA ILE A 164 8.63 7.27 3.81
C ILE A 164 9.76 7.50 4.81
N GLU A 165 10.10 6.49 5.62
CA GLU A 165 11.23 6.61 6.57
C GLU A 165 12.58 6.80 5.86
N GLU A 166 12.83 6.10 4.73
CA GLU A 166 14.01 6.33 3.89
C GLU A 166 14.07 7.79 3.40
N ILE A 167 12.96 8.33 2.88
CA ILE A 167 12.88 9.71 2.40
C ILE A 167 13.16 10.70 3.53
N LYS A 168 12.65 10.48 4.74
CA LYS A 168 12.89 11.34 5.91
C LYS A 168 14.38 11.40 6.26
N VAL A 169 15.07 10.26 6.22
CA VAL A 169 16.52 10.20 6.46
C VAL A 169 17.27 11.00 5.38
N GLU A 170 16.99 10.74 4.09
CA GLU A 170 17.60 11.44 2.96
C GLU A 170 17.41 12.96 3.04
N LEU A 171 16.21 13.45 3.37
CA LEU A 171 15.92 14.88 3.52
C LEU A 171 16.66 15.50 4.72
N THR A 172 16.85 14.76 5.81
CA THR A 172 17.59 15.22 6.97
C THR A 172 19.08 15.37 6.66
N GLU A 173 19.66 14.42 5.93
CA GLU A 173 21.07 14.46 5.50
C GLU A 173 21.33 15.64 4.57
N GLN A 174 20.42 15.96 3.63
CA GLN A 174 20.53 17.12 2.75
C GLN A 174 20.57 18.43 3.54
N VAL A 175 19.66 18.64 4.50
CA VAL A 175 19.64 19.83 5.33
C VAL A 175 20.92 19.97 6.15
N THR A 176 21.51 18.86 6.56
CA THR A 176 22.77 18.86 7.33
C THR A 176 23.96 19.23 6.42
N ALA A 177 23.98 18.69 5.20
CA ALA A 177 25.05 19.01 4.23
C ALA A 177 25.02 20.48 3.78
N GLU A 178 23.84 21.07 3.59
CA GLU A 178 23.66 22.48 3.23
C GLU A 178 24.12 23.48 4.33
N LYS A 179 24.21 23.01 5.57
CA LYS A 179 24.63 23.85 6.73
C LYS A 179 26.12 23.74 7.07
N GLN A 180 26.86 22.88 6.38
CA GLN A 180 28.31 22.79 6.54
C GLN A 180 28.98 23.80 5.59
N PRO A 181 29.73 24.79 6.12
CA PRO A 181 30.36 25.84 5.34
C PRO A 181 31.50 25.30 4.45
#